data_dadfa6df12ddb9e08a98cec415f6e84b
#
_entry.id   dadfa6df12ddb9e08a98cec415f6e84b
#
_cell.length_a   1.000
_cell.length_b   1.000
_cell.length_c   1.000
_cell.angle_alpha   90.00
_cell.angle_beta   90.00
_cell.angle_gamma   90.00
#
_symmetry.space_group_name_H-M   'P 1'
#
loop_
_entity.id
_entity.type
_entity.pdbx_description
1 polymer ?
#
loop_
_entity_poly.entity_id
_entity_poly.type
_entity_poly.pdbx_seq_one_letter_code
_entity_poly.pdbx_strand_id
1 'polypeptide(L)'
;MRRIVATSTAIPLKDGAMKRRDLLKAALAIPLLPGLLSGIPAMAQAADPLPARLRSRVRPGEPDWPSAADWGRLKHDVGGRLLKLESPFAGCGPTSAGAACDEALKHLDNPFYRGDQPALTQTSGWVDAWTSQPSAYAVAAEGTADVVAAVNFAREHHLRLVVKGGGHSYQGTSDAPDSLLVWTRHMNEISLHDAFTAQGCAGVQAPQPAVSIGAGAMWIDAYDAVTTRGGRYVQGGGCTTVGVAGLVQSGGFGSFSKHYGMAAAGLLEAEVVTADGRACIANACTHPDLFWAIKGGGGGSLGVVTRLTLRTRELPEFFGGVSGSIKAVSDAAYRALIARVIGFYQSSLFNPHWGEQIGFGSDNTVRVDMVFQGLSQAQAEQAWAPLLDWVRARKEYELVKPIQARALPARYMWDAEFFRQHAPGVQVDDDRPGAPRNHVLWAGDQGQVGWFIHGYKSAWLPASLLRRKQQARLADALFACSRHWGVGLHFNKGLAGAPKAELAAARNTATNPQVLDAFALAIIAGDGPPAFPGMPGPKPDLAHARERAAAMGRAIAALR
;
A
#
# COMPACT_ATOMS: atom_id res chain seq x y z
N MET A 1 -20.19 -30.09 -60.69
CA MET A 1 -21.47 -29.97 -59.97
C MET A 1 -21.37 -28.79 -59.04
N ARG A 2 -22.34 -27.97 -59.00
CA ARG A 2 -22.33 -26.53 -58.65
C ARG A 2 -21.76 -26.17 -57.27
N ARG A 3 -20.78 -25.26 -57.25
CA ARG A 3 -20.32 -24.49 -56.09
C ARG A 3 -21.37 -23.40 -55.79
N ILE A 4 -21.76 -23.24 -54.53
CA ILE A 4 -22.48 -22.08 -54.03
C ILE A 4 -21.43 -21.23 -53.28
N VAL A 5 -21.19 -20.03 -53.81
CA VAL A 5 -20.35 -18.98 -53.20
C VAL A 5 -21.28 -18.12 -52.35
N ALA A 6 -21.02 -18.07 -51.05
CA ALA A 6 -21.69 -17.13 -50.13
C ALA A 6 -20.79 -15.88 -50.01
N THR A 7 -21.26 -14.76 -50.49
CA THR A 7 -20.66 -13.45 -50.34
C THR A 7 -20.97 -12.90 -48.94
N SER A 8 -19.93 -12.71 -48.13
CA SER A 8 -20.00 -12.00 -46.87
C SER A 8 -19.82 -10.50 -47.10
N THR A 9 -20.85 -9.72 -46.87
CA THR A 9 -20.80 -8.25 -46.81
C THR A 9 -20.37 -7.82 -45.40
N ALA A 10 -19.13 -7.33 -45.30
CA ALA A 10 -18.61 -6.71 -44.08
C ALA A 10 -19.22 -5.29 -43.92
N ILE A 11 -19.82 -5.02 -42.78
CA ILE A 11 -20.24 -3.69 -42.34
C ILE A 11 -19.05 -3.04 -41.59
N PRO A 12 -18.61 -1.84 -41.95
CA PRO A 12 -17.53 -1.18 -41.25
C PRO A 12 -18.02 -0.64 -39.91
N LEU A 13 -17.45 -1.16 -38.77
CA LEU A 13 -17.61 -0.58 -37.45
C LEU A 13 -16.75 0.69 -37.37
N LYS A 14 -17.41 1.85 -37.25
CA LYS A 14 -16.78 3.11 -36.86
C LYS A 14 -16.41 3.05 -35.36
N ASP A 15 -15.14 3.28 -35.07
CA ASP A 15 -14.61 3.52 -33.72
C ASP A 15 -15.28 4.75 -33.10
N GLY A 16 -16.10 4.53 -32.09
CA GLY A 16 -16.67 5.55 -31.24
C GLY A 16 -16.92 4.96 -29.86
N ALA A 17 -15.99 5.16 -28.93
CA ALA A 17 -16.17 4.78 -27.54
C ALA A 17 -17.37 5.55 -26.95
N MET A 18 -18.46 4.85 -26.68
CA MET A 18 -19.69 5.37 -26.10
C MET A 18 -19.45 5.74 -24.62
N LYS A 19 -19.61 7.01 -24.27
CA LYS A 19 -19.42 7.50 -22.90
C LYS A 19 -20.58 7.02 -22.01
N ARG A 20 -20.28 6.70 -20.74
CA ARG A 20 -21.28 6.28 -19.71
C ARG A 20 -22.53 7.17 -19.67
N ARG A 21 -22.43 8.43 -20.03
CA ARG A 21 -23.50 9.41 -20.06
C ARG A 21 -24.50 9.15 -21.20
N ASP A 22 -24.09 8.49 -22.26
CA ASP A 22 -24.93 8.20 -23.43
C ASP A 22 -25.74 6.92 -23.22
N LEU A 23 -25.23 5.97 -22.41
CA LEU A 23 -25.96 4.80 -21.95
C LEU A 23 -27.15 5.17 -21.03
N LEU A 24 -26.97 6.18 -20.16
CA LEU A 24 -28.04 6.66 -19.28
C LEU A 24 -29.13 7.44 -20.02
N LYS A 25 -28.79 8.10 -21.12
CA LYS A 25 -29.76 8.81 -21.97
C LYS A 25 -30.57 7.86 -22.85
N ALA A 26 -29.99 6.75 -23.28
CA ALA A 26 -30.69 5.73 -24.05
C ALA A 26 -31.74 4.96 -23.24
N ALA A 27 -31.55 4.84 -21.91
CA ALA A 27 -32.51 4.19 -21.01
C ALA A 27 -33.77 5.03 -20.69
N LEU A 28 -33.79 6.34 -21.03
CA LEU A 28 -34.88 7.27 -20.77
C LEU A 28 -35.77 7.56 -22.01
N ALA A 29 -35.50 6.95 -23.14
CA ALA A 29 -36.20 7.20 -24.39
C ALA A 29 -36.92 5.94 -24.93
N ILE A 30 -37.69 5.23 -24.09
CA ILE A 30 -38.62 4.22 -24.56
C ILE A 30 -40.04 4.81 -24.48
N PRO A 31 -40.73 5.08 -25.61
CA PRO A 31 -42.11 5.49 -25.58
C PRO A 31 -43.00 4.31 -25.19
N LEU A 32 -43.81 4.49 -24.14
CA LEU A 32 -44.87 3.59 -23.73
C LEU A 32 -45.95 3.51 -24.85
N LEU A 33 -45.95 2.45 -25.61
CA LEU A 33 -47.08 2.05 -26.45
C LEU A 33 -47.89 1.00 -25.66
N PRO A 34 -49.19 1.22 -25.37
CA PRO A 34 -50.02 0.22 -24.77
C PRO A 34 -50.57 -0.74 -25.85
N GLY A 35 -50.39 -2.03 -25.61
CA GLY A 35 -51.06 -3.07 -26.33
C GLY A 35 -50.24 -3.87 -27.32
N LEU A 36 -49.63 -4.97 -26.81
CA LEU A 36 -49.41 -6.29 -27.44
C LEU A 36 -48.40 -7.07 -26.59
N LEU A 37 -48.82 -7.54 -25.45
CA LEU A 37 -48.11 -8.51 -24.62
C LEU A 37 -49.02 -9.70 -24.35
N SER A 38 -49.13 -10.58 -25.33
CA SER A 38 -49.64 -11.93 -25.13
C SER A 38 -48.63 -12.88 -25.74
N GLY A 39 -47.86 -13.57 -24.88
CA GLY A 39 -47.12 -14.74 -25.31
C GLY A 39 -45.59 -14.68 -25.25
N ILE A 40 -44.98 -14.22 -24.12
CA ILE A 40 -43.62 -14.60 -23.76
C ILE A 40 -43.71 -15.27 -22.38
N PRO A 41 -43.30 -16.55 -22.21
CA PRO A 41 -43.25 -17.13 -20.89
C PRO A 41 -42.18 -16.38 -20.07
N ALA A 42 -42.61 -15.76 -18.98
CA ALA A 42 -41.76 -15.11 -18.01
C ALA A 42 -40.88 -16.17 -17.32
N MET A 43 -39.69 -16.39 -17.83
CA MET A 43 -38.59 -17.02 -17.09
C MET A 43 -37.66 -15.95 -16.55
N ALA A 44 -38.19 -14.96 -15.89
CA ALA A 44 -37.50 -14.21 -14.87
C ALA A 44 -38.05 -14.71 -13.53
N GLN A 45 -37.56 -15.86 -13.06
CA GLN A 45 -37.64 -16.15 -11.64
C GLN A 45 -36.89 -15.02 -10.95
N ALA A 46 -37.64 -14.07 -10.37
CA ALA A 46 -37.08 -13.16 -9.39
C ALA A 46 -36.42 -14.08 -8.34
N ALA A 47 -35.11 -14.04 -8.26
CA ALA A 47 -34.40 -14.69 -7.16
C ALA A 47 -35.06 -14.17 -5.89
N ASP A 48 -35.62 -15.07 -5.08
CA ASP A 48 -36.20 -14.72 -3.79
C ASP A 48 -35.21 -13.82 -3.06
N PRO A 49 -35.62 -12.67 -2.51
CA PRO A 49 -34.70 -11.84 -1.74
C PRO A 49 -34.14 -12.70 -0.63
N LEU A 50 -32.82 -12.85 -0.61
CA LEU A 50 -32.12 -13.59 0.44
C LEU A 50 -32.69 -13.16 1.80
N PRO A 51 -33.08 -14.11 2.67
CA PRO A 51 -33.68 -13.79 3.96
C PRO A 51 -32.81 -12.76 4.68
N ALA A 52 -33.44 -11.78 5.34
CA ALA A 52 -32.75 -10.65 6.00
C ALA A 52 -31.62 -11.11 6.93
N ARG A 53 -31.74 -12.29 7.53
CA ARG A 53 -30.69 -12.93 8.35
C ARG A 53 -29.39 -13.23 7.59
N LEU A 54 -29.41 -13.49 6.29
CA LEU A 54 -28.21 -13.73 5.48
C LEU A 54 -27.43 -12.45 5.16
N ARG A 55 -27.96 -11.27 5.49
CA ARG A 55 -27.30 -9.97 5.29
C ARG A 55 -26.75 -9.37 6.56
N SER A 56 -27.10 -9.90 7.74
CA SER A 56 -26.65 -9.42 9.04
C SER A 56 -25.53 -10.32 9.57
N ARG A 57 -24.43 -9.71 9.98
CA ARG A 57 -23.36 -10.41 10.71
C ARG A 57 -23.74 -10.52 12.17
N VAL A 58 -23.51 -11.69 12.75
CA VAL A 58 -23.77 -11.94 14.16
C VAL A 58 -22.77 -11.19 15.04
N ARG A 59 -23.24 -10.58 16.13
CA ARG A 59 -22.45 -9.75 17.04
C ARG A 59 -22.49 -10.30 18.47
N PRO A 60 -21.50 -9.95 19.30
CA PRO A 60 -21.51 -10.30 20.74
C PRO A 60 -22.82 -9.88 21.41
N GLY A 61 -23.42 -10.79 22.19
CA GLY A 61 -24.70 -10.59 22.87
C GLY A 61 -25.94 -10.95 22.07
N GLU A 62 -25.83 -11.24 20.77
CA GLU A 62 -26.93 -11.79 19.97
C GLU A 62 -27.12 -13.30 20.23
N PRO A 63 -28.34 -13.85 20.10
CA PRO A 63 -28.61 -15.26 20.38
C PRO A 63 -27.77 -16.23 19.52
N ASP A 64 -27.45 -15.85 18.29
CA ASP A 64 -26.69 -16.66 17.35
C ASP A 64 -25.16 -16.48 17.50
N TRP A 65 -24.68 -15.68 18.50
CA TRP A 65 -23.26 -15.55 18.79
C TRP A 65 -22.69 -16.89 19.25
N PRO A 66 -21.52 -17.33 18.74
CA PRO A 66 -20.94 -18.62 19.08
C PRO A 66 -20.86 -18.83 20.59
N SER A 67 -21.31 -20.00 21.04
CA SER A 67 -21.25 -20.39 22.46
C SER A 67 -19.80 -20.61 22.91
N ALA A 68 -19.58 -20.70 24.22
CA ALA A 68 -18.26 -21.06 24.77
C ALA A 68 -17.75 -22.42 24.25
N ALA A 69 -18.67 -23.36 23.98
CA ALA A 69 -18.34 -24.65 23.38
C ALA A 69 -17.87 -24.52 21.93
N ASP A 70 -18.51 -23.63 21.14
CA ASP A 70 -18.12 -23.36 19.76
C ASP A 70 -16.71 -22.74 19.69
N TRP A 71 -16.44 -21.71 20.50
CA TRP A 71 -15.12 -21.14 20.65
C TRP A 71 -14.09 -22.15 21.15
N GLY A 72 -14.50 -23.06 22.05
CA GLY A 72 -13.67 -24.19 22.51
C GLY A 72 -13.27 -25.13 21.38
N ARG A 73 -14.19 -25.44 20.47
CA ARG A 73 -13.88 -26.24 19.27
C ARG A 73 -12.88 -25.53 18.37
N LEU A 74 -13.13 -24.26 18.02
CA LEU A 74 -12.18 -23.50 17.22
C LEU A 74 -10.80 -23.46 17.88
N LYS A 75 -10.74 -23.24 19.21
CA LYS A 75 -9.48 -23.24 19.95
C LYS A 75 -8.75 -24.57 19.82
N HIS A 76 -9.47 -25.69 19.90
CA HIS A 76 -8.90 -27.03 19.69
C HIS A 76 -8.38 -27.19 18.25
N ASP A 77 -9.18 -26.80 17.26
CA ASP A 77 -8.88 -26.98 15.83
C ASP A 77 -7.65 -26.17 15.38
N VAL A 78 -7.38 -25.03 16.03
CA VAL A 78 -6.16 -24.24 15.82
C VAL A 78 -5.05 -24.51 16.84
N GLY A 79 -5.06 -25.69 17.50
CA GLY A 79 -3.99 -26.11 18.42
C GLY A 79 -3.80 -25.18 19.63
N GLY A 80 -4.87 -24.59 20.15
CA GLY A 80 -4.84 -23.69 21.29
C GLY A 80 -4.61 -22.21 20.97
N ARG A 81 -4.30 -21.86 19.73
CA ARG A 81 -3.92 -20.50 19.28
C ARG A 81 -5.10 -19.55 19.04
N LEU A 82 -6.19 -19.73 19.76
CA LEU A 82 -7.31 -18.77 19.82
C LEU A 82 -7.15 -17.86 21.02
N LEU A 83 -7.10 -16.55 20.77
CA LEU A 83 -6.94 -15.49 21.77
C LEU A 83 -8.26 -14.72 21.89
N LYS A 84 -8.75 -14.49 23.11
CA LYS A 84 -9.76 -13.47 23.37
C LYS A 84 -9.05 -12.13 23.48
N LEU A 85 -9.48 -11.14 22.71
CA LEU A 85 -8.78 -9.86 22.64
C LEU A 85 -9.42 -8.83 23.55
N GLU A 86 -8.54 -8.06 24.20
CA GLU A 86 -8.87 -6.85 24.94
C GLU A 86 -7.88 -5.74 24.54
N SER A 87 -8.34 -4.49 24.55
CA SER A 87 -7.44 -3.36 24.30
C SER A 87 -6.39 -3.31 25.41
N PRO A 88 -5.10 -3.16 25.09
CA PRO A 88 -4.07 -2.96 26.12
C PRO A 88 -4.31 -1.67 26.94
N PHE A 89 -5.13 -0.75 26.41
CA PHE A 89 -5.53 0.48 27.10
C PHE A 89 -6.82 0.34 27.94
N ALA A 90 -7.49 -0.82 27.95
CA ALA A 90 -8.74 -1.01 28.70
C ALA A 90 -8.55 -0.82 30.23
N GLY A 91 -7.36 -1.11 30.75
CA GLY A 91 -6.98 -0.93 32.16
C GLY A 91 -6.35 0.42 32.49
N CYS A 92 -6.20 1.33 31.51
CA CYS A 92 -5.62 2.64 31.72
C CYS A 92 -6.65 3.56 32.38
N GLY A 93 -6.54 3.81 33.68
CA GLY A 93 -7.37 4.78 34.42
C GLY A 93 -6.59 6.04 34.79
N PRO A 94 -7.28 7.10 35.27
CA PRO A 94 -6.60 8.32 35.74
C PRO A 94 -5.70 8.08 36.96
N THR A 95 -5.93 7.00 37.70
CA THR A 95 -5.28 6.72 39.01
C THR A 95 -4.60 5.34 39.09
N SER A 96 -4.73 4.48 38.07
CA SER A 96 -4.06 3.17 38.04
C SER A 96 -3.67 2.82 36.62
N ALA A 97 -2.37 2.86 36.32
CA ALA A 97 -1.81 2.23 35.14
C ALA A 97 -1.60 0.75 35.50
N GLY A 98 -2.33 -0.15 34.82
CA GLY A 98 -2.03 -1.58 34.89
C GLY A 98 -0.77 -1.88 34.04
N ALA A 99 -0.05 -2.96 34.36
CA ALA A 99 1.18 -3.34 33.68
C ALA A 99 1.05 -3.39 32.14
N ALA A 100 -0.11 -3.81 31.64
CA ALA A 100 -0.38 -3.82 30.18
C ALA A 100 -0.49 -2.40 29.59
N CYS A 101 -1.05 -1.44 30.34
CA CYS A 101 -1.13 -0.04 29.94
C CYS A 101 0.26 0.58 29.87
N ASP A 102 1.06 0.39 30.93
CA ASP A 102 2.43 0.93 31.02
C ASP A 102 3.30 0.39 29.88
N GLU A 103 3.22 -0.90 29.60
CA GLU A 103 3.95 -1.53 28.51
C GLU A 103 3.51 -1.00 27.14
N ALA A 104 2.19 -0.84 26.93
CA ALA A 104 1.67 -0.28 25.67
C ALA A 104 2.08 1.18 25.47
N LEU A 105 2.10 1.99 26.53
CA LEU A 105 2.54 3.39 26.46
C LEU A 105 4.04 3.51 26.25
N LYS A 106 4.84 2.66 26.91
CA LYS A 106 6.30 2.62 26.74
C LYS A 106 6.72 2.35 25.29
N HIS A 107 5.99 1.49 24.60
CA HIS A 107 6.28 1.08 23.24
C HIS A 107 5.32 1.68 22.20
N LEU A 108 4.65 2.79 22.55
CA LEU A 108 3.65 3.43 21.68
C LEU A 108 4.22 3.83 20.31
N ASP A 109 5.47 4.23 20.26
CA ASP A 109 6.17 4.66 19.04
C ASP A 109 6.93 3.52 18.33
N ASN A 110 6.83 2.28 18.86
CA ASN A 110 7.48 1.13 18.27
C ASN A 110 6.51 0.35 17.34
N PRO A 111 6.71 0.40 16.00
CA PRO A 111 5.81 -0.28 15.06
C PRO A 111 5.92 -1.80 15.10
N PHE A 112 7.04 -2.36 15.56
CA PHE A 112 7.20 -3.80 15.77
C PHE A 112 6.31 -4.27 16.92
N TYR A 113 6.32 -3.54 18.05
CA TYR A 113 5.41 -3.82 19.15
C TYR A 113 3.95 -3.86 18.70
N ARG A 114 3.51 -2.86 17.92
CA ARG A 114 2.13 -2.82 17.42
C ARG A 114 1.80 -3.94 16.46
N GLY A 115 2.74 -4.33 15.61
CA GLY A 115 2.61 -5.48 14.71
C GLY A 115 2.42 -6.79 15.48
N ASP A 116 3.10 -6.91 16.63
CA ASP A 116 3.08 -8.07 17.52
C ASP A 116 1.94 -8.04 18.54
N GLN A 117 1.11 -6.97 18.56
CA GLN A 117 -0.11 -6.88 19.37
C GLN A 117 -1.35 -7.08 18.50
N PRO A 118 -2.07 -8.20 18.62
CA PRO A 118 -3.24 -8.45 17.78
C PRO A 118 -4.36 -7.41 17.97
N ALA A 119 -4.42 -6.75 19.14
CA ALA A 119 -5.43 -5.74 19.46
C ALA A 119 -5.08 -4.30 18.99
N LEU A 120 -3.90 -4.07 18.38
CA LEU A 120 -3.45 -2.76 17.92
C LEU A 120 -3.24 -2.73 16.40
N THR A 121 -3.32 -1.54 15.83
CA THR A 121 -3.01 -1.24 14.43
C THR A 121 -1.93 -0.16 14.33
N GLN A 122 -1.27 -0.03 13.18
CA GLN A 122 -0.23 0.99 12.97
C GLN A 122 -0.79 2.42 12.92
N THR A 123 -2.07 2.59 12.55
CA THR A 123 -2.83 3.84 12.68
C THR A 123 -3.94 3.66 13.68
N SER A 124 -4.24 4.70 14.48
CA SER A 124 -5.27 4.64 15.52
C SER A 124 -6.67 4.98 15.02
N GLY A 125 -6.78 5.53 13.80
CA GLY A 125 -8.06 5.85 13.18
C GLY A 125 -7.95 6.89 12.08
N TRP A 126 -9.10 7.26 11.55
CA TRP A 126 -9.29 8.32 10.55
C TRP A 126 -10.53 9.13 10.88
N VAL A 127 -10.40 10.47 10.93
CA VAL A 127 -11.49 11.37 11.29
C VAL A 127 -12.74 11.08 10.44
N ASP A 128 -13.89 10.95 11.12
CA ASP A 128 -15.21 10.69 10.53
C ASP A 128 -15.32 9.38 9.71
N ALA A 129 -14.32 8.49 9.77
CA ALA A 129 -14.32 7.24 9.03
C ALA A 129 -14.28 6.00 9.95
N TRP A 130 -13.25 5.87 10.78
CA TRP A 130 -13.09 4.71 11.66
C TRP A 130 -12.14 5.02 12.83
N THR A 131 -12.24 4.22 13.87
CA THR A 131 -11.33 4.20 15.01
C THR A 131 -10.88 2.75 15.24
N SER A 132 -9.60 2.54 15.54
CA SER A 132 -9.06 1.22 15.83
C SER A 132 -9.72 0.64 17.08
N GLN A 133 -10.29 -0.55 16.95
CA GLN A 133 -10.90 -1.30 18.03
C GLN A 133 -10.54 -2.78 17.86
N PRO A 134 -10.18 -3.49 18.93
CA PRO A 134 -9.82 -4.90 18.85
C PRO A 134 -10.99 -5.75 18.36
N SER A 135 -10.66 -6.80 17.62
CA SER A 135 -11.59 -7.89 17.31
C SER A 135 -11.99 -8.61 18.61
N ALA A 136 -13.10 -9.34 18.60
CA ALA A 136 -13.54 -10.11 19.79
C ALA A 136 -12.57 -11.26 20.08
N TYR A 137 -12.13 -11.96 19.05
CA TYR A 137 -11.15 -13.05 19.12
C TYR A 137 -10.16 -12.95 17.96
N ALA A 138 -8.96 -13.54 18.17
CA ALA A 138 -7.96 -13.72 17.13
C ALA A 138 -7.49 -15.17 17.06
N VAL A 139 -7.38 -15.72 15.86
CA VAL A 139 -6.58 -16.91 15.57
C VAL A 139 -5.17 -16.45 15.26
N ALA A 140 -4.20 -16.73 16.12
CA ALA A 140 -2.79 -16.52 15.88
C ALA A 140 -2.27 -17.62 14.93
N ALA A 141 -2.50 -17.43 13.63
CA ALA A 141 -2.26 -18.45 12.63
C ALA A 141 -0.76 -18.69 12.40
N GLU A 142 -0.33 -19.94 12.45
CA GLU A 142 1.02 -20.41 12.14
C GLU A 142 1.07 -21.14 10.78
N GLY A 143 -0.09 -21.52 10.25
CA GLY A 143 -0.19 -22.23 8.99
C GLY A 143 -1.53 -22.05 8.29
N THR A 144 -1.58 -22.52 7.04
CA THR A 144 -2.78 -22.46 6.19
C THR A 144 -3.97 -23.19 6.81
N ALA A 145 -3.74 -24.28 7.55
CA ALA A 145 -4.81 -25.03 8.23
C ALA A 145 -5.53 -24.19 9.29
N ASP A 146 -4.82 -23.35 10.06
CA ASP A 146 -5.42 -22.43 11.04
C ASP A 146 -6.33 -21.41 10.35
N VAL A 147 -5.89 -20.89 9.20
CA VAL A 147 -6.66 -19.96 8.39
C VAL A 147 -7.93 -20.62 7.84
N VAL A 148 -7.83 -21.87 7.35
CA VAL A 148 -8.98 -22.67 6.90
C VAL A 148 -10.00 -22.84 8.04
N ALA A 149 -9.54 -23.22 9.23
CA ALA A 149 -10.40 -23.38 10.41
C ALA A 149 -11.12 -22.06 10.77
N ALA A 150 -10.36 -20.94 10.78
CA ALA A 150 -10.93 -19.61 11.10
C ALA A 150 -11.96 -19.14 10.06
N VAL A 151 -11.69 -19.34 8.75
CA VAL A 151 -12.61 -18.97 7.66
C VAL A 151 -13.89 -19.81 7.73
N ASN A 152 -13.78 -21.12 7.91
CA ASN A 152 -14.93 -22.01 8.05
C ASN A 152 -15.78 -21.64 9.27
N PHE A 153 -15.15 -21.43 10.42
CA PHE A 153 -15.85 -21.02 11.63
C PHE A 153 -16.58 -19.68 11.45
N ALA A 154 -15.93 -18.67 10.86
CA ALA A 154 -16.57 -17.38 10.60
C ALA A 154 -17.74 -17.51 9.62
N ARG A 155 -17.64 -18.36 8.60
CA ARG A 155 -18.70 -18.64 7.63
C ARG A 155 -19.89 -19.34 8.28
N GLU A 156 -19.65 -20.38 9.07
CA GLU A 156 -20.68 -21.17 9.74
C GLU A 156 -21.47 -20.35 10.76
N HIS A 157 -20.80 -19.47 11.47
CA HIS A 157 -21.42 -18.61 12.50
C HIS A 157 -21.75 -17.18 11.99
N HIS A 158 -21.65 -16.92 10.69
CA HIS A 158 -21.92 -15.61 10.07
C HIS A 158 -21.16 -14.44 10.72
N LEU A 159 -19.94 -14.66 11.16
CA LEU A 159 -19.11 -13.64 11.80
C LEU A 159 -18.49 -12.69 10.78
N ARG A 160 -18.18 -11.48 11.24
CA ARG A 160 -17.24 -10.61 10.54
C ARG A 160 -15.85 -11.23 10.65
N LEU A 161 -15.17 -11.41 9.51
CA LEU A 161 -13.78 -11.85 9.46
C LEU A 161 -12.88 -10.68 9.05
N VAL A 162 -11.77 -10.48 9.72
CA VAL A 162 -10.72 -9.53 9.36
C VAL A 162 -9.37 -10.22 9.35
N VAL A 163 -8.40 -9.66 8.63
CA VAL A 163 -7.06 -10.24 8.48
C VAL A 163 -6.01 -9.19 8.79
N LYS A 164 -5.03 -9.56 9.60
CA LYS A 164 -3.91 -8.70 9.98
C LYS A 164 -2.57 -9.42 9.81
N GLY A 165 -1.68 -8.84 9.00
CA GLY A 165 -0.24 -9.12 9.02
C GLY A 165 0.48 -8.04 9.83
N GLY A 166 1.04 -7.01 9.18
CA GLY A 166 1.71 -5.87 9.84
C GLY A 166 0.78 -4.79 10.42
N GLY A 167 -0.51 -4.78 10.07
CA GLY A 167 -1.49 -3.83 10.63
C GLY A 167 -1.46 -2.41 10.04
N HIS A 168 -0.89 -2.21 8.86
CA HIS A 168 -0.68 -0.88 8.23
C HIS A 168 -1.84 -0.33 7.40
N SER A 169 -3.03 -0.95 7.44
CA SER A 169 -4.17 -0.47 6.65
C SER A 169 -4.66 0.91 7.12
N TYR A 170 -4.59 1.91 6.25
CA TYR A 170 -5.21 3.23 6.49
C TYR A 170 -6.74 3.19 6.41
N GLN A 171 -7.32 2.14 5.81
CA GLN A 171 -8.76 1.97 5.67
C GLN A 171 -9.42 1.24 6.85
N GLY A 172 -8.65 0.91 7.91
CA GLY A 172 -9.18 0.21 9.08
C GLY A 172 -9.56 -1.25 8.83
N THR A 173 -8.95 -1.90 7.82
CA THR A 173 -9.29 -3.29 7.45
C THR A 173 -8.46 -4.34 8.20
N SER A 174 -7.50 -3.92 9.04
CA SER A 174 -6.62 -4.83 9.79
C SER A 174 -7.16 -5.21 11.16
N ASP A 175 -8.22 -4.55 11.62
CA ASP A 175 -8.88 -4.80 12.90
C ASP A 175 -10.33 -4.29 12.83
N ALA A 176 -11.22 -4.87 13.60
CA ALA A 176 -12.60 -4.41 13.65
C ALA A 176 -13.33 -4.95 14.89
N PRO A 177 -14.17 -4.15 15.56
CA PRO A 177 -15.02 -4.65 16.62
C PRO A 177 -15.96 -5.77 16.12
N ASP A 178 -16.39 -6.62 17.03
CA ASP A 178 -17.37 -7.69 16.77
C ASP A 178 -16.93 -8.67 15.68
N SER A 179 -15.64 -8.96 15.57
CA SER A 179 -15.09 -9.81 14.51
C SER A 179 -14.21 -10.93 15.05
N LEU A 180 -13.96 -11.92 14.19
CA LEU A 180 -12.86 -12.87 14.32
C LEU A 180 -11.70 -12.37 13.47
N LEU A 181 -10.52 -12.22 14.09
CA LEU A 181 -9.27 -11.83 13.44
C LEU A 181 -8.48 -13.07 13.02
N VAL A 182 -8.09 -13.17 11.76
CA VAL A 182 -6.99 -14.03 11.32
C VAL A 182 -5.70 -13.22 11.42
N TRP A 183 -4.90 -13.50 12.44
CA TRP A 183 -3.64 -12.82 12.68
C TRP A 183 -2.49 -13.65 12.14
N THR A 184 -1.98 -13.26 10.96
CA THR A 184 -0.99 -14.04 10.20
C THR A 184 0.46 -13.77 10.61
N ARG A 185 0.71 -12.93 11.61
CA ARG A 185 2.05 -12.44 11.99
C ARG A 185 3.08 -13.55 12.19
N HIS A 186 2.65 -14.74 12.65
CA HIS A 186 3.52 -15.90 12.87
C HIS A 186 3.79 -16.73 11.60
N MET A 187 3.09 -16.45 10.50
CA MET A 187 3.34 -17.08 9.20
C MET A 187 4.42 -16.28 8.46
N ASN A 188 5.65 -16.29 8.94
CA ASN A 188 6.72 -15.39 8.48
C ASN A 188 7.93 -16.10 7.86
N GLU A 189 7.77 -17.36 7.48
CA GLU A 189 8.81 -18.13 6.81
C GLU A 189 9.21 -17.50 5.48
N ILE A 190 10.53 -17.48 5.16
CA ILE A 190 11.09 -16.92 3.94
C ILE A 190 12.05 -17.94 3.33
N SER A 191 11.78 -18.35 2.09
CA SER A 191 12.57 -19.34 1.35
C SER A 191 13.00 -18.81 -0.01
N LEU A 192 14.31 -18.76 -0.28
CA LEU A 192 14.88 -18.37 -1.56
C LEU A 192 14.90 -19.55 -2.54
N HIS A 193 14.67 -19.26 -3.81
CA HIS A 193 14.70 -20.22 -4.91
C HIS A 193 15.59 -19.69 -6.04
N ASP A 194 16.55 -20.50 -6.47
CA ASP A 194 17.38 -20.15 -7.64
C ASP A 194 16.61 -20.36 -8.96
N ALA A 195 15.69 -21.33 -8.98
CA ALA A 195 14.96 -21.76 -10.17
C ALA A 195 13.51 -22.15 -9.83
N PHE A 196 12.66 -21.16 -9.50
CA PHE A 196 11.25 -21.38 -9.18
C PHE A 196 10.41 -21.53 -10.45
N THR A 197 9.56 -22.54 -10.48
CA THR A 197 8.48 -22.70 -11.46
C THR A 197 7.15 -22.79 -10.72
N ALA A 198 6.19 -21.94 -11.06
CA ALA A 198 4.87 -21.94 -10.44
C ALA A 198 4.13 -23.26 -10.71
N GLN A 199 3.28 -23.67 -9.77
CA GLN A 199 2.55 -24.93 -9.86
C GLN A 199 1.69 -25.00 -11.12
N GLY A 200 1.82 -26.07 -11.90
CA GLY A 200 1.12 -26.27 -13.18
C GLY A 200 1.71 -25.51 -14.36
N CYS A 201 2.77 -24.72 -14.17
CA CYS A 201 3.44 -23.96 -15.25
C CYS A 201 4.67 -24.65 -15.84
N ALA A 202 4.99 -25.88 -15.44
CA ALA A 202 6.10 -26.62 -16.02
C ALA A 202 5.95 -26.78 -17.54
N GLY A 203 7.01 -26.43 -18.29
CA GLY A 203 6.98 -26.40 -19.76
C GLY A 203 6.28 -25.20 -20.40
N VAL A 204 5.58 -24.36 -19.61
CA VAL A 204 4.92 -23.11 -20.06
C VAL A 204 5.75 -21.89 -19.70
N GLN A 205 6.35 -21.90 -18.52
CA GLN A 205 7.21 -20.82 -18.01
C GLN A 205 8.59 -21.35 -17.68
N ALA A 206 9.64 -20.60 -18.05
CA ALA A 206 11.00 -20.92 -17.64
C ALA A 206 11.17 -20.72 -16.13
N PRO A 207 11.94 -21.59 -15.46
CA PRO A 207 12.34 -21.37 -14.06
C PRO A 207 13.05 -20.04 -13.89
N GLN A 208 12.80 -19.35 -12.76
CA GLN A 208 13.40 -18.05 -12.49
C GLN A 208 13.71 -17.90 -11.00
N PRO A 209 14.69 -17.06 -10.63
CA PRO A 209 14.97 -16.77 -9.23
C PRO A 209 13.78 -16.10 -8.55
N ALA A 210 13.45 -16.58 -7.35
CA ALA A 210 12.27 -16.14 -6.60
C ALA A 210 12.48 -16.23 -5.10
N VAL A 211 11.54 -15.69 -4.34
CA VAL A 211 11.43 -15.84 -2.90
C VAL A 211 9.98 -16.15 -2.51
N SER A 212 9.77 -17.22 -1.75
CA SER A 212 8.48 -17.52 -1.11
C SER A 212 8.47 -16.92 0.28
N ILE A 213 7.39 -16.21 0.61
CA ILE A 213 7.26 -15.41 1.82
C ILE A 213 5.89 -15.69 2.44
N GLY A 214 5.86 -16.06 3.71
CA GLY A 214 4.64 -16.21 4.49
C GLY A 214 3.92 -14.86 4.69
N ALA A 215 2.59 -14.90 4.77
CA ALA A 215 1.74 -13.70 4.76
C ALA A 215 1.94 -12.76 5.96
N GLY A 216 2.57 -13.24 7.04
CA GLY A 216 2.87 -12.47 8.25
C GLY A 216 4.24 -11.82 8.28
N ALA A 217 5.11 -12.08 7.30
CA ALA A 217 6.43 -11.47 7.21
C ALA A 217 6.33 -9.96 6.94
N MET A 218 7.28 -9.21 7.48
CA MET A 218 7.49 -7.80 7.19
C MET A 218 8.53 -7.61 6.09
N TRP A 219 8.55 -6.44 5.48
CA TRP A 219 9.53 -6.14 4.43
C TRP A 219 10.95 -6.16 4.93
N ILE A 220 11.23 -5.80 6.20
CA ILE A 220 12.59 -5.89 6.75
C ILE A 220 13.11 -7.32 6.76
N ASP A 221 12.27 -8.31 7.09
CA ASP A 221 12.64 -9.71 7.09
C ASP A 221 12.92 -10.20 5.66
N ALA A 222 12.09 -9.77 4.70
CA ALA A 222 12.27 -10.10 3.30
C ALA A 222 13.56 -9.45 2.72
N TYR A 223 13.85 -8.21 3.07
CA TYR A 223 15.06 -7.51 2.61
C TYR A 223 16.33 -8.08 3.24
N ASP A 224 16.30 -8.42 4.53
CA ASP A 224 17.42 -9.11 5.17
C ASP A 224 17.72 -10.44 4.48
N ALA A 225 16.70 -11.27 4.26
CA ALA A 225 16.87 -12.56 3.62
C ALA A 225 17.35 -12.45 2.16
N VAL A 226 16.71 -11.59 1.36
CA VAL A 226 16.94 -11.52 -0.09
C VAL A 226 18.13 -10.64 -0.44
N THR A 227 18.27 -9.47 0.23
CA THR A 227 19.29 -8.48 -0.16
C THR A 227 20.54 -8.60 0.68
N THR A 228 20.43 -8.48 2.00
CA THR A 228 21.60 -8.48 2.89
C THR A 228 22.30 -9.83 2.86
N ARG A 229 21.57 -10.94 2.98
CA ARG A 229 22.14 -12.29 2.99
C ARG A 229 22.19 -12.93 1.60
N GLY A 230 21.13 -12.77 0.80
CA GLY A 230 20.98 -13.45 -0.49
C GLY A 230 21.61 -12.74 -1.69
N GLY A 231 22.06 -11.47 -1.54
CA GLY A 231 22.73 -10.72 -2.61
C GLY A 231 21.85 -10.45 -3.84
N ARG A 232 20.51 -10.46 -3.69
CA ARG A 232 19.53 -10.19 -4.74
C ARG A 232 18.60 -9.05 -4.29
N TYR A 233 17.73 -8.59 -5.17
CA TYR A 233 16.71 -7.61 -4.84
C TYR A 233 15.31 -8.18 -4.99
N VAL A 234 14.41 -7.83 -4.08
CA VAL A 234 12.97 -8.06 -4.21
C VAL A 234 12.24 -6.72 -4.14
N GLN A 235 11.31 -6.48 -5.08
CA GLN A 235 10.54 -5.23 -5.12
C GLN A 235 9.45 -5.25 -4.04
N GLY A 236 9.57 -4.32 -3.09
CA GLY A 236 8.65 -4.16 -1.96
C GLY A 236 8.48 -2.70 -1.54
N GLY A 237 7.92 -2.46 -0.36
CA GLY A 237 7.66 -1.12 0.18
C GLY A 237 8.91 -0.44 0.76
N GLY A 238 8.85 0.88 0.97
CA GLY A 238 9.91 1.65 1.62
C GLY A 238 9.94 1.46 3.14
N CYS A 239 8.80 1.42 3.80
CA CYS A 239 8.68 1.16 5.24
C CYS A 239 8.99 -0.29 5.60
N THR A 240 9.89 -0.49 6.55
CA THR A 240 10.41 -1.80 6.96
C THR A 240 9.40 -2.70 7.65
N THR A 241 8.43 -2.14 8.38
CA THR A 241 7.44 -2.87 9.20
C THR A 241 6.14 -3.19 8.48
N VAL A 242 5.99 -2.78 7.23
CA VAL A 242 4.80 -3.11 6.42
C VAL A 242 4.79 -4.60 6.08
N GLY A 243 3.62 -5.25 6.28
CA GLY A 243 3.43 -6.65 5.93
C GLY A 243 3.46 -6.89 4.43
N VAL A 244 4.19 -7.94 4.02
CA VAL A 244 4.42 -8.27 2.60
C VAL A 244 3.11 -8.54 1.87
N ALA A 245 2.24 -9.38 2.43
CA ALA A 245 1.01 -9.81 1.76
C ALA A 245 0.03 -8.65 1.53
N GLY A 246 -0.18 -7.78 2.52
CA GLY A 246 -1.06 -6.62 2.39
C GLY A 246 -0.57 -5.63 1.34
N LEU A 247 0.74 -5.40 1.28
CA LEU A 247 1.35 -4.50 0.30
C LEU A 247 1.18 -5.03 -1.13
N VAL A 248 1.51 -6.30 -1.39
CA VAL A 248 1.39 -6.91 -2.73
C VAL A 248 -0.05 -6.88 -3.22
N GLN A 249 -1.01 -7.26 -2.38
CA GLN A 249 -2.44 -7.23 -2.73
C GLN A 249 -2.95 -5.82 -3.01
N SER A 250 -2.30 -4.78 -2.48
CA SER A 250 -2.64 -3.38 -2.71
C SER A 250 -1.84 -2.72 -3.84
N GLY A 251 -1.09 -3.51 -4.62
CA GLY A 251 -0.26 -3.05 -5.73
C GLY A 251 1.23 -2.98 -5.41
N GLY A 252 1.60 -2.41 -4.26
CA GLY A 252 2.97 -2.46 -3.74
C GLY A 252 3.96 -1.52 -4.42
N PHE A 253 3.87 -0.23 -4.10
CA PHE A 253 4.92 0.72 -4.45
C PHE A 253 6.09 0.60 -3.49
N GLY A 254 7.30 0.74 -4.02
CA GLY A 254 8.52 0.88 -3.25
C GLY A 254 9.45 1.91 -3.87
N SER A 255 10.53 2.22 -3.20
CA SER A 255 11.45 3.28 -3.57
C SER A 255 11.97 3.18 -5.01
N PHE A 256 12.11 1.96 -5.53
CA PHE A 256 12.67 1.69 -6.86
C PHE A 256 11.65 1.17 -7.88
N SER A 257 10.34 1.39 -7.65
CA SER A 257 9.27 0.89 -8.56
C SER A 257 9.43 1.38 -9.99
N LYS A 258 10.00 2.55 -10.22
CA LYS A 258 10.23 3.04 -11.59
C LYS A 258 11.21 2.17 -12.38
N HIS A 259 12.11 1.46 -11.72
CA HIS A 259 13.02 0.52 -12.36
C HIS A 259 12.47 -0.91 -12.40
N TYR A 260 11.95 -1.39 -11.24
CA TYR A 260 11.61 -2.80 -11.04
C TYR A 260 10.12 -3.11 -11.18
N GLY A 261 9.28 -2.11 -11.44
CA GLY A 261 7.83 -2.24 -11.44
C GLY A 261 7.24 -2.23 -10.03
N MET A 262 5.98 -2.63 -9.92
CA MET A 262 5.29 -2.78 -8.64
C MET A 262 5.46 -4.19 -8.08
N ALA A 263 5.38 -4.36 -6.75
CA ALA A 263 5.49 -5.67 -6.12
C ALA A 263 4.44 -6.67 -6.66
N ALA A 264 3.20 -6.22 -6.87
CA ALA A 264 2.14 -7.04 -7.46
C ALA A 264 2.48 -7.56 -8.86
N ALA A 265 3.20 -6.77 -9.68
CA ALA A 265 3.65 -7.19 -11.00
C ALA A 265 4.76 -8.27 -10.93
N GLY A 266 5.46 -8.35 -9.81
CA GLY A 266 6.48 -9.34 -9.52
C GLY A 266 5.94 -10.65 -8.91
N LEU A 267 4.64 -10.73 -8.60
CA LEU A 267 4.04 -11.94 -8.05
C LEU A 267 4.05 -13.08 -9.07
N LEU A 268 4.52 -14.26 -8.66
CA LEU A 268 4.60 -15.48 -9.46
C LEU A 268 3.54 -16.49 -9.05
N GLU A 269 3.27 -16.59 -7.74
CA GLU A 269 2.32 -17.52 -7.16
C GLU A 269 1.81 -17.01 -5.81
N ALA A 270 0.57 -17.31 -5.47
CA ALA A 270 -0.01 -17.09 -4.15
C ALA A 270 -0.73 -18.35 -3.66
N GLU A 271 -0.62 -18.65 -2.37
CA GLU A 271 -1.49 -19.58 -1.66
C GLU A 271 -2.57 -18.79 -0.95
N VAL A 272 -3.83 -19.18 -1.15
CA VAL A 272 -5.00 -18.39 -0.72
C VAL A 272 -6.06 -19.30 -0.13
N VAL A 273 -6.62 -18.93 1.01
CA VAL A 273 -7.84 -19.55 1.54
C VAL A 273 -9.04 -18.72 1.11
N THR A 274 -9.88 -19.26 0.26
CA THR A 274 -11.08 -18.62 -0.28
C THR A 274 -12.26 -18.66 0.71
N ALA A 275 -13.32 -17.90 0.44
CA ALA A 275 -14.46 -17.77 1.33
C ALA A 275 -15.23 -19.08 1.60
N ASP A 276 -15.07 -20.09 0.75
CA ASP A 276 -15.60 -21.44 0.95
C ASP A 276 -14.74 -22.30 1.92
N GLY A 277 -13.68 -21.72 2.49
CA GLY A 277 -12.78 -22.39 3.44
C GLY A 277 -11.79 -23.33 2.79
N ARG A 278 -11.54 -23.23 1.49
CA ARG A 278 -10.58 -24.08 0.77
C ARG A 278 -9.29 -23.32 0.50
N ALA A 279 -8.17 -23.97 0.74
CA ALA A 279 -6.87 -23.49 0.30
C ALA A 279 -6.65 -23.83 -1.17
N CYS A 280 -6.18 -22.87 -1.95
CA CYS A 280 -5.82 -23.06 -3.35
C CYS A 280 -4.55 -22.29 -3.72
N ILE A 281 -3.87 -22.77 -4.76
CA ILE A 281 -2.75 -22.07 -5.38
C ILE A 281 -3.28 -21.25 -6.55
N ALA A 282 -2.89 -19.99 -6.60
CA ALA A 282 -3.23 -19.06 -7.68
C ALA A 282 -1.95 -18.55 -8.35
N ASN A 283 -1.84 -18.76 -9.65
CA ASN A 283 -0.74 -18.30 -10.50
C ASN A 283 -1.23 -18.18 -11.95
N ALA A 284 -0.34 -17.89 -12.90
CA ALA A 284 -0.72 -17.71 -14.31
C ALA A 284 -1.31 -18.97 -14.97
N CYS A 285 -1.06 -20.16 -14.41
CA CYS A 285 -1.49 -21.45 -14.96
C CYS A 285 -2.62 -22.10 -14.13
N THR A 286 -2.77 -21.68 -12.87
CA THR A 286 -3.73 -22.25 -11.92
C THR A 286 -4.53 -21.12 -11.28
N HIS A 287 -5.86 -21.12 -11.38
CA HIS A 287 -6.76 -20.05 -10.93
C HIS A 287 -6.31 -18.65 -11.42
N PRO A 288 -6.11 -18.43 -12.74
CA PRO A 288 -5.51 -17.20 -13.29
C PRO A 288 -6.34 -15.95 -13.01
N ASP A 289 -7.66 -16.05 -12.91
CA ASP A 289 -8.54 -14.90 -12.59
C ASP A 289 -8.34 -14.44 -11.15
N LEU A 290 -8.28 -15.39 -10.19
CA LEU A 290 -7.96 -15.09 -8.80
C LEU A 290 -6.55 -14.51 -8.68
N PHE A 291 -5.60 -15.08 -9.40
CA PHE A 291 -4.21 -14.59 -9.45
C PHE A 291 -4.13 -13.15 -9.95
N TRP A 292 -4.82 -12.84 -11.06
CA TRP A 292 -4.87 -11.48 -11.59
C TRP A 292 -5.47 -10.51 -10.56
N ALA A 293 -6.56 -10.90 -9.91
CA ALA A 293 -7.28 -10.08 -8.95
C ALA A 293 -6.46 -9.80 -7.67
N ILE A 294 -5.67 -10.77 -7.18
CA ILE A 294 -4.75 -10.61 -6.04
C ILE A 294 -3.60 -9.65 -6.37
N LYS A 295 -3.21 -9.54 -7.62
CA LYS A 295 -2.16 -8.63 -8.08
C LYS A 295 -2.61 -7.16 -8.05
N GLY A 296 -2.90 -6.64 -6.87
CA GLY A 296 -3.21 -5.22 -6.65
C GLY A 296 -4.69 -4.85 -6.65
N GLY A 297 -5.60 -5.84 -6.62
CA GLY A 297 -7.05 -5.59 -6.52
C GLY A 297 -7.55 -5.21 -5.13
N GLY A 298 -6.67 -5.21 -4.13
CA GLY A 298 -6.97 -4.87 -2.74
C GLY A 298 -7.02 -6.09 -1.81
N GLY A 299 -6.46 -5.92 -0.61
CA GLY A 299 -6.44 -6.97 0.40
C GLY A 299 -7.80 -7.19 1.08
N GLY A 300 -8.05 -8.42 1.56
CA GLY A 300 -9.22 -8.77 2.34
C GLY A 300 -10.52 -8.94 1.55
N SER A 301 -10.48 -8.98 0.21
CA SER A 301 -11.67 -9.05 -0.63
C SER A 301 -11.90 -10.41 -1.29
N LEU A 302 -10.82 -11.14 -1.61
CA LEU A 302 -10.87 -12.32 -2.47
C LEU A 302 -10.51 -13.61 -1.72
N GLY A 303 -10.05 -13.49 -0.51
CA GLY A 303 -9.61 -14.58 0.35
C GLY A 303 -8.48 -14.13 1.27
N VAL A 304 -8.02 -15.06 2.10
CA VAL A 304 -6.89 -14.86 3.00
C VAL A 304 -5.63 -15.42 2.35
N VAL A 305 -4.71 -14.56 1.97
CA VAL A 305 -3.40 -14.99 1.46
C VAL A 305 -2.57 -15.54 2.62
N THR A 306 -1.99 -16.73 2.42
CA THR A 306 -1.15 -17.42 3.42
C THR A 306 0.32 -17.43 3.01
N ARG A 307 0.63 -17.39 1.71
CA ARG A 307 2.00 -17.33 1.17
C ARG A 307 2.00 -16.64 -0.18
N LEU A 308 3.08 -15.92 -0.46
CA LEU A 308 3.37 -15.29 -1.75
C LEU A 308 4.75 -15.75 -2.25
N THR A 309 4.87 -15.98 -3.55
CA THR A 309 6.17 -16.17 -4.20
C THR A 309 6.39 -15.01 -5.17
N LEU A 310 7.45 -14.24 -4.91
CA LEU A 310 7.82 -13.03 -5.66
C LEU A 310 9.10 -13.27 -6.47
N ARG A 311 9.14 -12.69 -7.67
CA ARG A 311 10.36 -12.65 -8.47
C ARG A 311 11.44 -11.85 -7.74
N THR A 312 12.67 -12.41 -7.66
CA THR A 312 13.86 -11.65 -7.28
C THR A 312 14.57 -11.12 -8.52
N ARG A 313 15.38 -10.09 -8.32
CA ARG A 313 16.13 -9.37 -9.35
C ARG A 313 17.61 -9.38 -9.02
N GLU A 314 18.45 -9.10 -10.00
CA GLU A 314 19.85 -8.80 -9.74
C GLU A 314 19.96 -7.55 -8.87
N LEU A 315 20.89 -7.59 -7.93
CA LEU A 315 21.17 -6.48 -7.05
C LEU A 315 22.04 -5.45 -7.82
N PRO A 316 21.66 -4.16 -7.85
CA PRO A 316 22.51 -3.15 -8.45
C PRO A 316 23.77 -2.94 -7.59
N GLU A 317 24.80 -2.30 -8.13
CA GLU A 317 26.02 -2.04 -7.40
C GLU A 317 25.78 -1.10 -6.22
N PHE A 318 24.98 -0.04 -6.43
CA PHE A 318 24.69 0.96 -5.40
C PHE A 318 23.19 1.21 -5.26
N PHE A 319 22.79 1.46 -4.01
CA PHE A 319 21.63 2.25 -3.64
C PHE A 319 22.10 3.56 -3.01
N GLY A 320 21.26 4.59 -3.04
CA GLY A 320 21.60 5.85 -2.40
C GLY A 320 20.40 6.78 -2.23
N GLY A 321 20.66 7.91 -1.60
CA GLY A 321 19.68 8.95 -1.37
C GLY A 321 20.23 10.34 -1.65
N VAL A 322 19.32 11.27 -1.95
CA VAL A 322 19.58 12.70 -2.04
C VAL A 322 18.58 13.43 -1.16
N SER A 323 19.07 14.13 -0.16
CA SER A 323 18.21 14.86 0.78
C SER A 323 18.69 16.28 1.02
N GLY A 324 17.74 17.18 1.31
CA GLY A 324 18.02 18.57 1.63
C GLY A 324 16.81 19.48 1.42
N SER A 325 16.98 20.80 1.53
CA SER A 325 15.89 21.74 1.33
C SER A 325 16.34 23.10 0.80
N ILE A 326 15.48 23.69 -0.04
CA ILE A 326 15.66 25.01 -0.66
C ILE A 326 14.52 25.90 -0.20
N LYS A 327 14.83 27.07 0.36
CA LYS A 327 13.88 28.11 0.74
C LYS A 327 13.90 29.24 -0.29
N ALA A 328 12.73 29.71 -0.70
CA ALA A 328 12.60 30.91 -1.51
C ALA A 328 12.15 32.11 -0.64
N VAL A 329 12.71 33.30 -0.90
CA VAL A 329 12.47 34.51 -0.10
C VAL A 329 11.09 35.14 -0.34
N SER A 330 10.40 34.79 -1.42
CA SER A 330 9.10 35.33 -1.78
C SER A 330 8.26 34.32 -2.57
N ASP A 331 6.96 34.55 -2.68
CA ASP A 331 6.04 33.75 -3.48
C ASP A 331 6.40 33.74 -4.97
N ALA A 332 6.88 34.86 -5.50
CA ALA A 332 7.35 34.96 -6.88
C ALA A 332 8.59 34.07 -7.13
N ALA A 333 9.57 34.14 -6.22
CA ALA A 333 10.76 33.29 -6.25
C ALA A 333 10.37 31.81 -6.06
N TYR A 334 9.38 31.52 -5.20
CA TYR A 334 8.93 30.16 -4.97
C TYR A 334 8.23 29.54 -6.20
N ARG A 335 7.39 30.30 -6.90
CA ARG A 335 6.81 29.85 -8.20
C ARG A 335 7.91 29.52 -9.21
N ALA A 336 8.93 30.38 -9.32
CA ALA A 336 10.07 30.16 -10.21
C ALA A 336 10.88 28.91 -9.80
N LEU A 337 11.06 28.67 -8.49
CA LEU A 337 11.71 27.48 -7.98
C LEU A 337 10.92 26.22 -8.33
N ILE A 338 9.60 26.19 -8.11
CA ILE A 338 8.73 25.06 -8.49
C ILE A 338 8.87 24.75 -9.98
N ALA A 339 8.76 25.77 -10.85
CA ALA A 339 8.91 25.61 -12.30
C ALA A 339 10.31 25.06 -12.66
N ARG A 340 11.37 25.56 -11.99
CA ARG A 340 12.74 25.06 -12.19
C ARG A 340 12.87 23.59 -11.77
N VAL A 341 12.30 23.19 -10.63
CA VAL A 341 12.32 21.80 -10.13
C VAL A 341 11.61 20.86 -11.10
N ILE A 342 10.45 21.25 -11.64
CA ILE A 342 9.71 20.43 -12.63
C ILE A 342 10.52 20.27 -13.91
N GLY A 343 11.10 21.35 -14.44
CA GLY A 343 11.97 21.29 -15.61
C GLY A 343 13.23 20.45 -15.38
N PHE A 344 13.84 20.58 -14.21
CA PHE A 344 14.98 19.78 -13.79
C PHE A 344 14.63 18.28 -13.68
N TYR A 345 13.51 17.94 -13.01
CA TYR A 345 13.06 16.56 -12.95
C TYR A 345 12.90 15.96 -14.34
N GLN A 346 12.25 16.66 -15.25
CA GLN A 346 12.02 16.19 -16.62
C GLN A 346 13.34 15.96 -17.38
N SER A 347 14.33 16.86 -17.24
CA SER A 347 15.59 16.78 -18.00
C SER A 347 16.63 15.83 -17.40
N SER A 348 16.63 15.65 -16.08
CA SER A 348 17.71 14.95 -15.38
C SER A 348 17.28 13.72 -14.60
N LEU A 349 16.05 13.71 -14.04
CA LEU A 349 15.60 12.68 -13.11
C LEU A 349 14.45 11.81 -13.66
N PHE A 350 13.87 12.11 -14.83
CA PHE A 350 12.80 11.32 -15.42
C PHE A 350 13.36 10.08 -16.13
N ASN A 351 13.90 9.16 -15.34
CA ASN A 351 14.50 7.89 -15.78
C ASN A 351 14.35 6.84 -14.68
N PRO A 352 14.71 5.55 -14.92
CA PRO A 352 14.52 4.47 -13.96
C PRO A 352 15.40 4.52 -12.71
N HIS A 353 16.41 5.39 -12.65
CA HIS A 353 17.31 5.45 -11.49
C HIS A 353 16.67 6.06 -10.24
N TRP A 354 15.70 6.97 -10.39
CA TRP A 354 15.22 7.86 -9.32
C TRP A 354 13.83 7.48 -8.81
N GLY A 355 13.68 7.56 -7.48
CA GLY A 355 12.44 7.34 -6.77
C GLY A 355 12.24 8.27 -5.58
N GLU A 356 11.23 7.98 -4.77
CA GLU A 356 10.74 8.73 -3.62
C GLU A 356 10.28 10.14 -3.97
N GLN A 357 10.57 11.21 -3.18
CA GLN A 357 9.71 12.38 -3.20
C GLN A 357 10.44 13.73 -3.22
N ILE A 358 9.73 14.72 -3.78
CA ILE A 358 10.01 16.14 -3.57
C ILE A 358 8.74 16.79 -3.00
N GLY A 359 8.86 17.45 -1.85
CA GLY A 359 7.79 18.14 -1.17
C GLY A 359 7.78 19.65 -1.43
N PHE A 360 6.59 20.24 -1.61
CA PHE A 360 6.36 21.67 -1.78
C PHE A 360 5.56 22.19 -0.57
N GLY A 361 6.23 22.93 0.31
CA GLY A 361 5.67 23.43 1.55
C GLY A 361 4.90 24.75 1.40
N SER A 362 3.97 25.03 2.32
CA SER A 362 3.26 26.30 2.42
C SER A 362 4.15 27.48 2.86
N ASP A 363 5.33 27.14 3.37
CA ASP A 363 6.35 28.04 3.87
C ASP A 363 7.40 28.44 2.81
N ASN A 364 7.12 28.27 1.53
CA ASN A 364 8.02 28.51 0.41
C ASN A 364 9.28 27.62 0.41
N THR A 365 9.21 26.44 1.01
CA THR A 365 10.32 25.49 1.04
C THR A 365 10.05 24.30 0.12
N VAL A 366 11.04 23.97 -0.71
CA VAL A 366 11.12 22.69 -1.41
C VAL A 366 11.98 21.75 -0.58
N ARG A 367 11.44 20.56 -0.24
CA ARG A 367 12.14 19.50 0.47
C ARG A 367 12.43 18.36 -0.48
N VAL A 368 13.66 17.89 -0.46
CA VAL A 368 14.13 16.78 -1.31
C VAL A 368 14.41 15.59 -0.41
N ASP A 369 13.74 14.47 -0.69
CA ASP A 369 13.94 13.17 -0.07
C ASP A 369 13.83 12.11 -1.18
N MET A 370 14.81 12.09 -2.07
CA MET A 370 14.85 11.17 -3.20
C MET A 370 15.83 10.04 -2.95
N VAL A 371 15.55 8.90 -3.55
CA VAL A 371 16.46 7.76 -3.57
C VAL A 371 16.84 7.40 -5.00
N PHE A 372 17.95 6.71 -5.16
CA PHE A 372 18.42 6.22 -6.45
C PHE A 372 18.98 4.80 -6.36
N GLN A 373 19.05 4.14 -7.50
CA GLN A 373 19.64 2.85 -7.67
C GLN A 373 20.57 2.83 -8.90
N GLY A 374 21.62 2.01 -8.84
CA GLY A 374 22.53 1.76 -9.96
C GLY A 374 23.37 2.97 -10.39
N LEU A 375 23.53 3.97 -9.52
CA LEU A 375 24.42 5.12 -9.73
C LEU A 375 25.45 5.19 -8.60
N SER A 376 26.69 5.55 -8.93
CA SER A 376 27.66 5.94 -7.93
C SER A 376 27.30 7.31 -7.32
N GLN A 377 27.91 7.67 -6.20
CA GLN A 377 27.71 8.98 -5.57
C GLN A 377 28.06 10.12 -6.53
N ALA A 378 29.20 10.03 -7.24
CA ALA A 378 29.62 11.05 -8.20
C ALA A 378 28.62 11.22 -9.36
N GLN A 379 28.05 10.13 -9.87
CA GLN A 379 27.01 10.21 -10.91
C GLN A 379 25.73 10.86 -10.38
N ALA A 380 25.33 10.56 -9.14
CA ALA A 380 24.19 11.19 -8.51
C ALA A 380 24.42 12.69 -8.27
N GLU A 381 25.60 13.09 -7.78
CA GLU A 381 25.99 14.49 -7.60
C GLU A 381 25.98 15.25 -8.95
N GLN A 382 26.54 14.64 -10.00
CA GLN A 382 26.52 15.21 -11.35
C GLN A 382 25.09 15.41 -11.88
N ALA A 383 24.18 14.47 -11.64
CA ALA A 383 22.76 14.60 -12.04
C ALA A 383 22.07 15.79 -11.37
N TRP A 384 22.44 16.12 -10.12
CA TRP A 384 21.85 17.22 -9.35
C TRP A 384 22.53 18.58 -9.56
N ALA A 385 23.76 18.61 -10.10
CA ALA A 385 24.54 19.84 -10.31
C ALA A 385 23.75 20.93 -11.05
N PRO A 386 22.98 20.67 -12.14
CA PRO A 386 22.27 21.72 -12.87
C PRO A 386 21.19 22.47 -12.03
N LEU A 387 20.59 21.83 -11.03
CA LEU A 387 19.67 22.48 -10.11
C LEU A 387 20.44 23.27 -9.05
N LEU A 388 21.48 22.67 -8.48
CA LEU A 388 22.25 23.28 -7.39
C LEU A 388 23.00 24.52 -7.86
N ASP A 389 23.60 24.50 -9.05
CA ASP A 389 24.27 25.65 -9.64
C ASP A 389 23.28 26.79 -9.93
N TRP A 390 22.07 26.44 -10.43
CA TRP A 390 21.02 27.42 -10.66
C TRP A 390 20.57 28.09 -9.34
N VAL A 391 20.45 27.33 -8.24
CA VAL A 391 20.09 27.85 -6.90
C VAL A 391 21.22 28.75 -6.36
N ARG A 392 22.48 28.27 -6.38
CA ARG A 392 23.64 29.00 -5.84
C ARG A 392 23.90 30.34 -6.55
N ALA A 393 23.58 30.42 -7.82
CA ALA A 393 23.75 31.64 -8.61
C ALA A 393 22.71 32.74 -8.31
N ARG A 394 21.78 32.53 -7.36
CA ARG A 394 20.64 33.43 -7.13
C ARG A 394 20.45 33.70 -5.64
N LYS A 395 20.33 34.99 -5.28
CA LYS A 395 20.13 35.45 -3.89
C LYS A 395 18.72 35.18 -3.36
N GLU A 396 17.79 34.88 -4.24
CA GLU A 396 16.39 34.60 -3.90
C GLU A 396 16.19 33.23 -3.26
N TYR A 397 17.24 32.39 -3.23
CA TYR A 397 17.18 31.01 -2.71
C TYR A 397 18.25 30.77 -1.67
N GLU A 398 17.87 30.00 -0.65
CA GLU A 398 18.73 29.55 0.42
C GLU A 398 18.72 28.02 0.52
N LEU A 399 19.88 27.40 0.62
CA LEU A 399 20.00 25.99 0.98
C LEU A 399 19.93 25.84 2.50
N VAL A 400 18.70 25.81 3.05
CA VAL A 400 18.47 25.69 4.52
C VAL A 400 19.08 24.39 5.05
N LYS A 401 18.91 23.30 4.30
CA LYS A 401 19.65 22.05 4.49
C LYS A 401 20.37 21.76 3.18
N PRO A 402 21.71 21.65 3.19
CA PRO A 402 22.47 21.32 1.98
C PRO A 402 21.92 20.05 1.32
N ILE A 403 21.71 20.13 0.00
CA ILE A 403 21.31 18.96 -0.79
C ILE A 403 22.58 18.13 -1.02
N GLN A 404 22.58 16.91 -0.53
CA GLN A 404 23.70 15.98 -0.57
C GLN A 404 23.26 14.62 -1.10
N ALA A 405 24.05 14.06 -2.00
CA ALA A 405 23.93 12.68 -2.44
C ALA A 405 24.81 11.78 -1.58
N ARG A 406 24.32 10.61 -1.24
CA ARG A 406 25.06 9.54 -0.57
C ARG A 406 24.74 8.21 -1.24
N ALA A 407 25.75 7.43 -1.55
CA ALA A 407 25.62 6.08 -2.08
C ALA A 407 26.26 5.07 -1.12
N LEU A 408 25.73 3.86 -1.12
CA LEU A 408 26.30 2.72 -0.41
C LEU A 408 26.16 1.47 -1.30
N PRO A 409 27.04 0.47 -1.14
CA PRO A 409 26.86 -0.81 -1.84
C PRO A 409 25.49 -1.39 -1.51
N ALA A 410 24.75 -1.76 -2.54
CA ALA A 410 23.30 -2.04 -2.43
C ALA A 410 22.95 -3.12 -1.40
N ARG A 411 23.84 -4.11 -1.19
CA ARG A 411 23.64 -5.17 -0.18
C ARG A 411 23.45 -4.66 1.25
N TYR A 412 23.95 -3.47 1.57
CA TYR A 412 23.89 -2.88 2.91
C TYR A 412 22.68 -1.98 3.14
N MET A 413 21.82 -1.78 2.14
CA MET A 413 20.67 -0.86 2.25
C MET A 413 19.75 -1.18 3.43
N TRP A 414 19.61 -2.45 3.78
CA TRP A 414 18.78 -2.91 4.90
C TRP A 414 19.59 -3.68 5.96
N ASP A 415 20.91 -3.54 5.95
CA ASP A 415 21.80 -4.15 6.92
C ASP A 415 21.88 -3.26 8.18
N ALA A 416 21.17 -3.67 9.21
CA ALA A 416 21.13 -2.95 10.49
C ALA A 416 22.51 -2.79 11.13
N GLU A 417 23.38 -3.81 11.04
CA GLU A 417 24.71 -3.75 11.62
C GLU A 417 25.60 -2.73 10.89
N PHE A 418 25.49 -2.68 9.57
CA PHE A 418 26.20 -1.67 8.77
C PHE A 418 25.81 -0.25 9.19
N PHE A 419 24.50 0.03 9.38
CA PHE A 419 24.05 1.37 9.77
C PHE A 419 24.45 1.72 11.21
N ARG A 420 24.41 0.78 12.15
CA ARG A 420 24.90 1.03 13.52
C ARG A 420 26.36 1.47 13.54
N GLN A 421 27.20 0.90 12.67
CA GLN A 421 28.62 1.18 12.61
C GLN A 421 28.98 2.43 11.79
N HIS A 422 28.29 2.68 10.66
CA HIS A 422 28.71 3.67 9.69
C HIS A 422 27.80 4.91 9.61
N ALA A 423 26.56 4.81 10.04
CA ALA A 423 25.59 5.90 10.00
C ALA A 423 24.56 5.79 11.15
N PRO A 424 25.02 5.86 12.41
CA PRO A 424 24.14 5.75 13.57
C PRO A 424 23.04 6.83 13.53
N GLY A 425 21.82 6.46 13.91
CA GLY A 425 20.66 7.35 13.91
C GLY A 425 19.91 7.47 12.57
N VAL A 426 20.36 6.86 11.49
CA VAL A 426 19.61 6.73 10.23
C VAL A 426 18.52 5.67 10.36
N GLN A 427 18.78 4.63 11.12
CA GLN A 427 17.81 3.61 11.52
C GLN A 427 17.61 3.62 13.04
N VAL A 428 16.44 3.20 13.47
CA VAL A 428 16.06 3.02 14.89
C VAL A 428 15.80 1.55 15.12
N ASP A 429 16.40 1.00 16.16
CA ASP A 429 16.25 -0.40 16.54
C ASP A 429 14.88 -0.67 17.20
N ASP A 430 14.39 -1.89 17.06
CA ASP A 430 13.42 -2.46 17.98
C ASP A 430 14.14 -2.76 19.30
N ASP A 431 13.97 -1.89 20.29
CA ASP A 431 14.68 -1.91 21.57
C ASP A 431 14.11 -2.92 22.59
N ARG A 432 13.09 -3.68 22.19
CA ARG A 432 12.46 -4.68 23.06
C ARG A 432 13.41 -5.86 23.35
N PRO A 433 13.40 -6.40 24.57
CA PRO A 433 14.18 -7.59 24.91
C PRO A 433 13.86 -8.77 23.98
N GLY A 434 14.89 -9.37 23.38
CA GLY A 434 14.73 -10.50 22.46
C GLY A 434 14.31 -10.16 21.03
N ALA A 435 14.19 -8.88 20.69
CA ALA A 435 13.89 -8.47 19.31
C ALA A 435 14.98 -8.96 18.33
N PRO A 436 14.62 -9.39 17.12
CA PRO A 436 15.59 -9.75 16.09
C PRO A 436 16.52 -8.58 15.75
N ARG A 437 17.81 -8.83 15.59
CA ARG A 437 18.82 -7.79 15.31
C ARG A 437 18.59 -7.02 14.01
N ASN A 438 17.88 -7.60 13.04
CA ASN A 438 17.50 -6.96 11.78
C ASN A 438 16.23 -6.12 11.91
N HIS A 439 15.52 -6.13 13.05
CA HIS A 439 14.34 -5.32 13.24
C HIS A 439 14.73 -3.85 13.46
N VAL A 440 14.77 -3.12 12.38
CA VAL A 440 15.05 -1.68 12.34
C VAL A 440 14.03 -0.96 11.47
N LEU A 441 13.76 0.30 11.79
CA LEU A 441 12.96 1.21 10.95
C LEU A 441 13.79 2.43 10.58
N TRP A 442 13.44 3.07 9.47
CA TRP A 442 14.04 4.36 9.12
C TRP A 442 13.62 5.42 10.14
N ALA A 443 14.56 6.21 10.64
CA ALA A 443 14.27 7.26 11.63
C ALA A 443 13.20 8.26 11.13
N GLY A 444 13.13 8.49 9.81
CA GLY A 444 12.10 9.31 9.19
C GLY A 444 10.68 8.74 9.24
N ASP A 445 10.54 7.43 9.46
CA ASP A 445 9.23 6.75 9.55
C ASP A 445 8.70 6.69 10.99
N GLN A 446 9.52 6.94 12.00
CA GLN A 446 9.14 6.83 13.42
C GLN A 446 7.95 7.72 13.78
N GLY A 447 7.90 8.94 13.24
CA GLY A 447 6.80 9.88 13.47
C GLY A 447 5.45 9.44 12.91
N GLN A 448 5.40 8.38 12.08
CA GLN A 448 4.17 7.87 11.47
C GLN A 448 3.44 6.83 12.34
N VAL A 449 4.08 6.38 13.41
CA VAL A 449 3.58 5.29 14.24
C VAL A 449 2.41 5.75 15.10
N GLY A 450 1.24 5.14 14.91
CA GLY A 450 0.04 5.41 15.70
C GLY A 450 -0.83 6.58 15.25
N TRP A 451 -0.52 7.21 14.16
CA TRP A 451 -1.26 8.36 13.66
C TRP A 451 -2.79 8.21 13.74
N PHE A 452 -3.46 9.30 14.08
CA PHE A 452 -4.86 9.52 13.81
C PHE A 452 -4.97 10.35 12.55
N ILE A 453 -5.42 9.75 11.46
CA ILE A 453 -5.42 10.37 10.12
C ILE A 453 -6.49 11.46 10.07
N HIS A 454 -6.10 12.70 9.74
CA HIS A 454 -7.02 13.81 9.49
C HIS A 454 -7.49 13.81 8.03
N GLY A 455 -6.62 13.46 7.10
CA GLY A 455 -6.94 13.36 5.68
C GLY A 455 -5.78 12.79 4.87
N TYR A 456 -6.13 12.13 3.78
CA TYR A 456 -5.18 11.63 2.80
C TYR A 456 -5.80 11.78 1.41
N LYS A 457 -5.27 12.71 0.62
CA LYS A 457 -5.74 13.02 -0.74
C LYS A 457 -4.62 12.77 -1.71
N SER A 458 -4.95 12.23 -2.89
CA SER A 458 -3.95 11.98 -3.90
C SER A 458 -4.48 12.20 -5.32
N ALA A 459 -3.56 12.44 -6.26
CA ALA A 459 -3.86 12.55 -7.67
C ALA A 459 -2.70 11.98 -8.51
N TRP A 460 -3.02 11.17 -9.51
CA TRP A 460 -2.06 10.74 -10.51
C TRP A 460 -1.71 11.90 -11.43
N LEU A 461 -0.42 12.17 -11.60
CA LEU A 461 0.09 13.20 -12.50
C LEU A 461 0.63 12.54 -13.76
N PRO A 462 -0.07 12.64 -14.91
CA PRO A 462 0.35 12.00 -16.14
C PRO A 462 1.63 12.64 -16.69
N ALA A 463 2.51 11.85 -17.31
CA ALA A 463 3.78 12.31 -17.86
C ALA A 463 3.62 13.39 -18.94
N SER A 464 2.44 13.52 -19.53
CA SER A 464 2.13 14.62 -20.46
C SER A 464 2.28 16.00 -19.83
N LEU A 465 2.13 16.14 -18.50
CA LEU A 465 2.35 17.40 -17.77
C LEU A 465 3.84 17.81 -17.74
N LEU A 466 4.76 16.90 -17.98
CA LEU A 466 6.20 17.21 -18.07
C LEU A 466 6.58 17.83 -19.44
N ARG A 467 5.68 17.85 -20.41
CA ARG A 467 5.95 18.49 -21.70
C ARG A 467 6.10 20.01 -21.49
N ARG A 468 7.07 20.62 -22.16
CA ARG A 468 7.44 22.05 -22.01
C ARG A 468 6.23 23.00 -21.98
N LYS A 469 5.23 22.76 -22.83
CA LYS A 469 4.00 23.57 -22.90
C LYS A 469 3.07 23.44 -21.68
N GLN A 470 3.23 22.40 -20.86
CA GLN A 470 2.39 22.10 -19.70
C GLN A 470 3.09 22.37 -18.35
N GLN A 471 4.41 22.52 -18.36
CA GLN A 471 5.19 22.67 -17.12
C GLN A 471 4.80 23.91 -16.32
N ALA A 472 4.52 25.03 -16.99
CA ALA A 472 4.09 26.26 -16.31
C ALA A 472 2.74 26.05 -15.58
N ARG A 473 1.77 25.40 -16.25
CA ARG A 473 0.48 25.08 -15.65
C ARG A 473 0.63 24.15 -14.44
N LEU A 474 1.50 23.13 -14.55
CA LEU A 474 1.77 22.23 -13.43
C LEU A 474 2.41 22.97 -12.25
N ALA A 475 3.38 23.86 -12.52
CA ALA A 475 4.03 24.67 -11.50
C ALA A 475 3.05 25.62 -10.79
N ASP A 476 2.16 26.27 -11.54
CA ASP A 476 1.12 27.14 -10.98
C ASP A 476 0.12 26.35 -10.11
N ALA A 477 -0.29 25.16 -10.54
CA ALA A 477 -1.19 24.29 -9.77
C ALA A 477 -0.52 23.80 -8.47
N LEU A 478 0.76 23.41 -8.51
CA LEU A 478 1.52 23.03 -7.31
C LEU A 478 1.70 24.20 -6.35
N PHE A 479 1.97 25.40 -6.88
CA PHE A 479 2.03 26.60 -6.05
C PHE A 479 0.68 26.87 -5.40
N ALA A 480 -0.42 26.90 -6.14
CA ALA A 480 -1.77 27.12 -5.60
C ALA A 480 -2.14 26.08 -4.56
N CYS A 481 -1.85 24.80 -4.81
CA CYS A 481 -2.02 23.70 -3.87
C CYS A 481 -1.27 23.97 -2.56
N SER A 482 0.01 24.33 -2.65
CA SER A 482 0.88 24.56 -1.49
C SER A 482 0.40 25.70 -0.58
N ARG A 483 -0.41 26.65 -1.07
CA ARG A 483 -1.00 27.72 -0.23
C ARG A 483 -2.08 27.22 0.71
N HIS A 484 -2.66 26.06 0.44
CA HIS A 484 -3.67 25.45 1.30
C HIS A 484 -3.08 24.33 2.18
N TRP A 485 -2.16 23.53 1.63
CA TRP A 485 -1.48 22.44 2.32
C TRP A 485 -0.23 22.02 1.54
N GLY A 486 0.80 21.52 2.24
CA GLY A 486 1.97 20.96 1.58
C GLY A 486 1.62 19.76 0.69
N VAL A 487 2.29 19.63 -0.45
CA VAL A 487 2.12 18.52 -1.39
C VAL A 487 3.44 17.82 -1.68
N GLY A 488 3.45 16.50 -1.56
CA GLY A 488 4.58 15.64 -1.96
C GLY A 488 4.34 15.03 -3.34
N LEU A 489 5.32 15.12 -4.23
CA LEU A 489 5.35 14.36 -5.48
C LEU A 489 6.16 13.09 -5.28
N HIS A 490 5.48 11.94 -5.27
CA HIS A 490 6.09 10.62 -5.12
C HIS A 490 6.37 10.03 -6.50
N PHE A 491 7.60 10.16 -6.98
CA PHE A 491 8.02 9.76 -8.32
C PHE A 491 8.12 8.24 -8.50
N ASN A 492 8.36 7.51 -7.42
CA ASN A 492 8.36 6.06 -7.39
C ASN A 492 6.97 5.44 -7.58
N LYS A 493 5.90 6.23 -7.39
CA LYS A 493 4.53 5.72 -7.49
C LYS A 493 3.94 5.82 -8.91
N GLY A 494 4.63 6.47 -9.85
CA GLY A 494 4.26 6.50 -11.26
C GLY A 494 5.25 5.72 -12.13
N LEU A 495 4.78 4.91 -13.06
CA LEU A 495 5.61 4.04 -13.89
C LEU A 495 5.96 4.64 -15.25
N ALA A 496 5.48 5.83 -15.60
CA ALA A 496 5.93 6.49 -16.82
C ALA A 496 7.46 6.68 -16.80
N GLY A 497 8.14 6.25 -17.86
CA GLY A 497 9.61 6.20 -17.94
C GLY A 497 10.26 4.89 -17.41
N ALA A 498 9.46 3.94 -16.92
CA ALA A 498 9.93 2.61 -16.56
C ALA A 498 10.31 1.75 -17.78
N PRO A 499 11.11 0.69 -17.61
CA PRO A 499 11.40 -0.26 -18.68
C PRO A 499 10.13 -0.88 -19.27
N LYS A 500 10.12 -1.12 -20.58
CA LYS A 500 8.95 -1.65 -21.31
C LYS A 500 8.44 -2.98 -20.73
N ALA A 501 9.34 -3.85 -20.29
CA ALA A 501 8.98 -5.13 -19.69
C ALA A 501 8.20 -4.96 -18.37
N GLU A 502 8.58 -3.99 -17.53
CA GLU A 502 7.90 -3.71 -16.27
C GLU A 502 6.53 -3.05 -16.49
N LEU A 503 6.42 -2.16 -17.51
CA LEU A 503 5.12 -1.62 -17.92
C LEU A 503 4.18 -2.73 -18.44
N ALA A 504 4.70 -3.70 -19.21
CA ALA A 504 3.92 -4.84 -19.68
C ALA A 504 3.45 -5.73 -18.52
N ALA A 505 4.33 -6.02 -17.56
CA ALA A 505 3.98 -6.78 -16.36
C ALA A 505 2.93 -6.05 -15.51
N ALA A 506 3.04 -4.73 -15.34
CA ALA A 506 2.10 -3.92 -14.57
C ALA A 506 0.71 -3.83 -15.23
N ARG A 507 0.62 -3.86 -16.57
CA ARG A 507 -0.68 -3.95 -17.28
C ARG A 507 -1.46 -5.22 -16.97
N ASN A 508 -0.76 -6.31 -16.66
CA ASN A 508 -1.38 -7.58 -16.29
C ASN A 508 -1.57 -7.69 -14.76
N THR A 509 -2.13 -6.64 -14.17
CA THR A 509 -2.48 -6.57 -12.75
C THR A 509 -3.83 -5.88 -12.57
N ALA A 510 -4.46 -6.05 -11.42
CA ALA A 510 -5.70 -5.36 -11.04
C ALA A 510 -5.46 -3.95 -10.46
N THR A 511 -4.24 -3.42 -10.54
CA THR A 511 -3.92 -2.09 -10.05
C THR A 511 -4.54 -0.99 -10.92
N ASN A 512 -4.70 0.22 -10.34
CA ASN A 512 -5.23 1.36 -11.09
C ASN A 512 -4.36 1.64 -12.33
N PRO A 513 -4.92 1.56 -13.56
CA PRO A 513 -4.15 1.70 -14.80
C PRO A 513 -3.50 3.09 -15.00
N GLN A 514 -3.95 4.13 -14.28
CA GLN A 514 -3.33 5.45 -14.33
C GLN A 514 -1.86 5.44 -13.90
N VAL A 515 -1.44 4.44 -13.12
CA VAL A 515 -0.04 4.27 -12.72
C VAL A 515 0.91 4.16 -13.92
N LEU A 516 0.46 3.59 -15.03
CA LEU A 516 1.29 3.34 -16.22
C LEU A 516 1.73 4.63 -16.91
N ASP A 517 0.86 5.63 -16.94
CA ASP A 517 1.08 6.90 -17.63
C ASP A 517 1.49 8.03 -16.70
N ALA A 518 1.39 7.83 -15.39
CA ALA A 518 1.77 8.82 -14.40
C ALA A 518 3.30 8.88 -14.21
N PHE A 519 3.86 10.08 -14.11
CA PHE A 519 5.25 10.26 -13.70
C PHE A 519 5.41 10.31 -12.18
N ALA A 520 4.34 10.69 -11.46
CA ALA A 520 4.29 10.75 -10.00
C ALA A 520 2.85 10.60 -9.49
N LEU A 521 2.72 10.27 -8.21
CA LEU A 521 1.51 10.45 -7.42
C LEU A 521 1.71 11.69 -6.53
N ALA A 522 0.88 12.71 -6.70
CA ALA A 522 0.80 13.81 -5.74
C ALA A 522 0.05 13.34 -4.49
N ILE A 523 0.63 13.52 -3.32
CA ILE A 523 0.04 13.16 -2.03
C ILE A 523 -0.06 14.40 -1.15
N ILE A 524 -1.22 14.59 -0.54
CA ILE A 524 -1.56 15.64 0.41
C ILE A 524 -2.15 14.93 1.62
N ALA A 525 -1.38 14.85 2.70
CA ALA A 525 -1.77 14.09 3.89
C ALA A 525 -1.52 14.90 5.16
N GLY A 526 -2.25 14.56 6.20
CA GLY A 526 -2.07 15.13 7.53
C GLY A 526 -2.73 14.25 8.59
N ASP A 527 -2.20 14.32 9.78
CA ASP A 527 -2.49 13.45 10.91
C ASP A 527 -2.38 14.21 12.22
N GLY A 528 -2.68 13.53 13.30
CA GLY A 528 -2.48 13.94 14.67
C GLY A 528 -1.90 12.80 15.52
N PRO A 529 -1.68 13.05 16.81
CA PRO A 529 -1.13 12.06 17.71
C PRO A 529 -2.00 10.80 17.82
N PRO A 530 -1.45 9.68 18.32
CA PRO A 530 -2.19 8.46 18.57
C PRO A 530 -3.46 8.69 19.39
N ALA A 531 -4.56 8.01 19.00
CA ALA A 531 -5.87 8.21 19.61
C ALA A 531 -6.63 6.87 19.77
N PHE A 532 -5.96 5.86 20.33
CA PHE A 532 -6.61 4.57 20.61
C PHE A 532 -7.66 4.71 21.71
N PRO A 533 -8.81 4.03 21.59
CA PRO A 533 -9.82 4.00 22.65
C PRO A 533 -9.24 3.51 23.98
N GLY A 534 -9.51 4.22 25.07
CA GLY A 534 -9.00 3.91 26.40
C GLY A 534 -7.58 4.41 26.69
N MET A 535 -6.84 4.87 25.69
CA MET A 535 -5.50 5.44 25.89
C MET A 535 -5.59 6.69 26.79
N PRO A 536 -4.71 6.84 27.80
CA PRO A 536 -4.66 8.04 28.63
C PRO A 536 -4.14 9.24 27.83
N GLY A 537 -4.50 10.44 28.26
CA GLY A 537 -4.11 11.69 27.62
C GLY A 537 -5.26 12.40 26.91
N PRO A 538 -4.99 13.46 26.16
CA PRO A 538 -6.02 14.23 25.49
C PRO A 538 -6.69 13.39 24.37
N LYS A 539 -8.02 13.48 24.30
CA LYS A 539 -8.77 12.90 23.18
C LYS A 539 -8.43 13.67 21.89
N PRO A 540 -8.56 13.04 20.71
CA PRO A 540 -8.31 13.73 19.45
C PRO A 540 -9.25 14.93 19.30
N ASP A 541 -8.69 16.08 18.94
CA ASP A 541 -9.46 17.27 18.58
C ASP A 541 -10.08 17.06 17.19
N LEU A 542 -11.32 16.58 17.19
CA LEU A 542 -12.05 16.30 15.94
C LEU A 542 -12.40 17.58 15.16
N ALA A 543 -12.58 18.73 15.83
CA ALA A 543 -12.84 20.00 15.15
C ALA A 543 -11.59 20.44 14.35
N HIS A 544 -10.44 20.44 14.99
CA HIS A 544 -9.16 20.71 14.35
C HIS A 544 -8.84 19.68 13.23
N ALA A 545 -9.10 18.39 13.46
CA ALA A 545 -8.89 17.36 12.44
C ALA A 545 -9.74 17.60 11.18
N ARG A 546 -11.01 18.03 11.34
CA ARG A 546 -11.91 18.37 10.23
C ARG A 546 -11.47 19.62 9.48
N GLU A 547 -10.98 20.65 10.19
CA GLU A 547 -10.40 21.86 9.57
C GLU A 547 -9.20 21.50 8.70
N ARG A 548 -8.30 20.66 9.18
CA ARG A 548 -7.15 20.16 8.42
C ARG A 548 -7.61 19.33 7.21
N ALA A 549 -8.59 18.44 7.37
CA ALA A 549 -9.20 17.69 6.27
C ALA A 549 -9.78 18.61 5.19
N ALA A 550 -10.47 19.69 5.59
CA ALA A 550 -11.00 20.69 4.67
C ALA A 550 -9.90 21.47 3.94
N ALA A 551 -8.81 21.83 4.63
CA ALA A 551 -7.64 22.48 4.01
C ALA A 551 -6.98 21.58 2.96
N MET A 552 -6.79 20.28 3.27
CA MET A 552 -6.33 19.28 2.30
C MET A 552 -7.30 19.10 1.13
N GLY A 553 -8.61 19.22 1.39
CA GLY A 553 -9.64 19.23 0.34
C GLY A 553 -9.50 20.42 -0.61
N ARG A 554 -9.20 21.63 -0.10
CA ARG A 554 -8.91 22.81 -0.95
C ARG A 554 -7.60 22.65 -1.72
N ALA A 555 -6.57 22.07 -1.10
CA ALA A 555 -5.28 21.84 -1.74
C ALA A 555 -5.40 20.91 -2.94
N ILE A 556 -6.08 19.77 -2.81
CA ILE A 556 -6.26 18.84 -3.93
C ILE A 556 -7.17 19.43 -5.03
N ALA A 557 -8.14 20.28 -4.68
CA ALA A 557 -8.97 20.98 -5.65
C ALA A 557 -8.15 21.99 -6.49
N ALA A 558 -7.21 22.69 -5.85
CA ALA A 558 -6.31 23.63 -6.53
C ALA A 558 -5.29 22.91 -7.44
N LEU A 559 -4.99 21.64 -7.20
CA LEU A 559 -4.08 20.82 -8.01
C LEU A 559 -4.76 20.26 -9.29
N ARG A 560 -6.08 20.11 -9.28
CA ARG A 560 -6.88 19.55 -10.40
C ARG A 560 -7.27 20.61 -11.42
#